data_a9e59190f02fbc9e74eba3bea60a0cba
#
_entry.id   a9e59190f02fbc9e74eba3bea60a0cba
#
_cell.length_a   1.000
_cell.length_b   1.000
_cell.length_c   1.000
_cell.angle_alpha   90.00
_cell.angle_beta   90.00
_cell.angle_gamma   90.00
#
_symmetry.space_group_name_H-M   'P 1'
#
loop_
_entity.id
_entity.type
_entity.pdbx_description
1 polymer ?
#
loop_
_entity_poly.entity_id
_entity_poly.type
_entity_poly.pdbx_seq_one_letter_code
_entity_poly.pdbx_strand_id
1 'polypeptide(L)'
;MNGQEVVSLYEAMVGITDQMLAAATANDWDRLVTLELQCAACVRQLKAGGDGQPLAGQERVRKVDAIRRMLAADRQIRDLTQPWMAKLSAMINNTGTERRLARAYGV
;
A
#
# COMPACT_ATOMS: atom_id res chain seq x y z
N MET A 1 8.74 -7.32 20.57
CA MET A 1 7.29 -7.31 20.29
C MET A 1 6.73 -8.70 20.54
N ASN A 2 5.67 -8.83 21.34
CA ASN A 2 5.06 -10.13 21.56
C ASN A 2 4.09 -10.50 20.42
N GLY A 3 3.59 -11.75 20.42
CA GLY A 3 2.74 -12.23 19.34
C GLY A 3 1.44 -11.44 19.20
N GLN A 4 0.85 -11.03 20.32
CA GLN A 4 -0.39 -10.25 20.29
C GLN A 4 -0.17 -8.85 19.71
N GLU A 5 0.96 -8.23 20.03
CA GLU A 5 1.30 -6.93 19.45
C GLU A 5 1.53 -7.03 17.95
N VAL A 6 2.18 -8.09 17.49
CA VAL A 6 2.41 -8.35 16.06
C VAL A 6 1.07 -8.48 15.34
N VAL A 7 0.16 -9.31 15.87
CA VAL A 7 -1.16 -9.52 15.27
C VAL A 7 -1.96 -8.22 15.26
N SER A 8 -1.94 -7.46 16.35
CA SER A 8 -2.64 -6.18 16.42
C SER A 8 -2.13 -5.21 15.36
N LEU A 9 -0.82 -5.21 15.11
CA LEU A 9 -0.24 -4.36 14.09
C LEU A 9 -0.66 -4.78 12.69
N TYR A 10 -0.69 -6.09 12.40
CA TYR A 10 -1.22 -6.58 11.12
C TYR A 10 -2.68 -6.21 10.93
N GLU A 11 -3.49 -6.32 11.97
CA GLU A 11 -4.92 -5.96 11.90
C GLU A 11 -5.11 -4.45 11.71
N ALA A 12 -4.25 -3.62 12.32
CA ALA A 12 -4.25 -2.19 12.07
C ALA A 12 -3.91 -1.89 10.59
N MET A 13 -2.97 -2.63 10.02
CA MET A 13 -2.62 -2.49 8.60
C MET A 13 -3.79 -2.87 7.68
N VAL A 14 -4.59 -3.87 8.04
CA VAL A 14 -5.82 -4.21 7.30
C VAL A 14 -6.75 -3.00 7.26
N GLY A 15 -6.98 -2.35 8.40
CA GLY A 15 -7.81 -1.15 8.46
C GLY A 15 -7.28 -0.03 7.59
N ILE A 16 -5.96 0.16 7.57
CA ILE A 16 -5.31 1.17 6.73
C ILE A 16 -5.50 0.83 5.25
N THR A 17 -5.30 -0.42 4.85
CA THR A 17 -5.48 -0.82 3.44
C THR A 17 -6.93 -0.71 2.99
N ASP A 18 -7.89 -0.97 3.86
CA ASP A 18 -9.31 -0.76 3.57
C ASP A 18 -9.60 0.72 3.30
N GLN A 19 -9.02 1.61 4.10
CA GLN A 19 -9.14 3.06 3.88
C GLN A 19 -8.43 3.48 2.60
N MET A 20 -7.29 2.89 2.28
CA MET A 20 -6.58 3.14 1.02
C MET A 20 -7.44 2.78 -0.18
N LEU A 21 -8.14 1.64 -0.12
CA LEU A 21 -9.05 1.23 -1.19
C LEU A 21 -10.19 2.23 -1.34
N ALA A 22 -10.76 2.69 -0.24
CA ALA A 22 -11.82 3.71 -0.26
C ALA A 22 -11.32 5.02 -0.86
N ALA A 23 -10.11 5.45 -0.49
CA ALA A 23 -9.51 6.67 -1.03
C ALA A 23 -9.26 6.53 -2.54
N ALA A 24 -8.73 5.39 -2.99
CA ALA A 24 -8.49 5.13 -4.41
C ALA A 24 -9.81 5.12 -5.20
N THR A 25 -10.86 4.52 -4.63
CA THR A 25 -12.18 4.48 -5.26
C THR A 25 -12.76 5.89 -5.41
N ALA A 26 -12.51 6.75 -4.44
CA ALA A 26 -12.98 8.14 -4.44
C ALA A 26 -12.05 9.09 -5.21
N ASN A 27 -10.95 8.59 -5.77
CA ASN A 27 -9.90 9.39 -6.43
C ASN A 27 -9.27 10.41 -5.47
N ASP A 28 -9.22 10.09 -4.19
CA ASP A 28 -8.59 10.92 -3.17
C ASP A 28 -7.12 10.51 -3.01
N TRP A 29 -6.31 10.95 -3.95
CA TRP A 29 -4.91 10.55 -4.04
C TRP A 29 -4.05 11.09 -2.89
N ASP A 30 -4.36 12.29 -2.40
CA ASP A 30 -3.65 12.86 -1.25
C ASP A 30 -3.85 12.00 0.00
N ARG A 31 -5.08 11.57 0.23
CA ARG A 31 -5.39 10.68 1.35
C ARG A 31 -4.71 9.32 1.17
N LEU A 32 -4.69 8.80 -0.06
CA LEU A 32 -4.02 7.53 -0.36
C LEU A 32 -2.53 7.59 -0.01
N VAL A 33 -1.86 8.68 -0.36
CA VAL A 33 -0.44 8.89 -0.02
C VAL A 33 -0.24 8.93 1.48
N THR A 34 -1.09 9.65 2.20
CA THR A 34 -1.01 9.73 3.67
C THR A 34 -1.18 8.35 4.31
N LEU A 35 -2.16 7.57 3.83
CA LEU A 35 -2.41 6.22 4.33
C LEU A 35 -1.25 5.27 4.00
N GLU A 36 -0.66 5.42 2.82
CA GLU A 36 0.51 4.63 2.43
C GLU A 36 1.69 4.88 3.36
N LEU A 37 1.92 6.13 3.75
CA LEU A 37 2.96 6.48 4.73
C LEU A 37 2.67 5.85 6.10
N GLN A 38 1.42 5.82 6.52
CA GLN A 38 1.02 5.16 7.76
C GLN A 38 1.28 3.66 7.70
N CYS A 39 0.95 3.03 6.57
CA CYS A 39 1.22 1.61 6.36
C CYS A 39 2.72 1.31 6.41
N ALA A 40 3.53 2.14 5.77
CA ALA A 40 4.98 2.01 5.79
C ALA A 40 5.54 2.13 7.20
N ALA A 41 4.96 3.00 8.04
CA ALA A 41 5.34 3.11 9.44
C ALA A 41 5.07 1.82 10.20
N CYS A 42 3.94 1.17 9.95
CA CYS A 42 3.62 -0.13 10.55
C CYS A 42 4.65 -1.20 10.14
N VAL A 43 5.03 -1.23 8.87
CA VAL A 43 6.04 -2.17 8.37
C VAL A 43 7.38 -1.93 9.07
N ARG A 44 7.77 -0.66 9.27
CA ARG A 44 9.00 -0.35 10.00
C ARG A 44 8.94 -0.83 11.45
N GLN A 45 7.79 -0.70 12.09
CA GLN A 45 7.60 -1.20 13.46
C GLN A 45 7.74 -2.73 13.52
N LEU A 46 7.19 -3.44 12.54
CA LEU A 46 7.33 -4.89 12.46
C LEU A 46 8.80 -5.29 12.29
N LYS A 47 9.53 -4.60 11.45
CA LYS A 47 10.96 -4.87 11.23
C LYS A 47 11.79 -4.55 12.46
N ALA A 48 11.50 -3.43 13.13
CA ALA A 48 12.21 -3.00 14.33
C ALA A 48 11.93 -3.91 15.52
N GLY A 49 10.73 -4.52 15.56
CA GLY A 49 10.37 -5.47 16.62
C GLY A 49 11.13 -6.78 16.55
N GLY A 50 11.89 -6.98 15.50
CA GLY A 50 12.70 -8.18 15.32
C GLY A 50 11.88 -9.39 14.93
N ASP A 51 12.58 -10.52 14.82
CA ASP A 51 11.97 -11.78 14.42
C ASP A 51 11.23 -12.47 15.54
N GLY A 52 10.74 -11.77 16.48
CA GLY A 52 9.98 -12.28 17.61
C GLY A 52 9.71 -13.79 17.63
N GLN A 53 9.02 -14.26 18.62
CA GLN A 53 8.68 -15.67 18.71
C GLN A 53 7.74 -16.05 17.58
N PRO A 54 7.89 -17.26 17.00
CA PRO A 54 6.96 -17.74 15.96
C PRO A 54 5.53 -17.71 16.49
N LEU A 55 4.62 -17.22 15.67
CA LEU A 55 3.20 -17.20 16.01
C LEU A 55 2.63 -18.61 15.85
N ALA A 56 1.75 -18.99 16.76
CA ALA A 56 1.09 -20.29 16.76
C ALA A 56 -0.38 -20.13 17.11
N GLY A 57 -1.18 -21.15 16.79
CA GLY A 57 -2.60 -21.16 17.13
C GLY A 57 -3.36 -20.02 16.46
N GLN A 58 -4.23 -19.37 17.24
CA GLN A 58 -5.11 -18.32 16.74
C GLN A 58 -4.36 -17.08 16.26
N GLU A 59 -3.25 -16.76 16.88
CA GLU A 59 -2.43 -15.62 16.47
C GLU A 59 -1.90 -15.80 15.05
N ARG A 60 -1.46 -17.00 14.70
CA ARG A 60 -1.02 -17.33 13.36
C ARG A 60 -2.16 -17.24 12.36
N VAL A 61 -3.33 -17.75 12.70
CA VAL A 61 -4.51 -17.70 11.84
C VAL A 61 -4.90 -16.24 11.57
N ARG A 62 -4.92 -15.41 12.59
CA ARG A 62 -5.27 -13.99 12.48
C ARG A 62 -4.26 -13.25 11.60
N LYS A 63 -2.97 -13.54 11.76
CA LYS A 63 -1.92 -12.95 10.93
C LYS A 63 -2.10 -13.32 9.46
N VAL A 64 -2.31 -14.61 9.16
CA VAL A 64 -2.50 -15.09 7.79
C VAL A 64 -3.73 -14.47 7.17
N ASP A 65 -4.83 -14.40 7.92
CA ASP A 65 -6.07 -13.76 7.45
C ASP A 65 -5.85 -12.28 7.14
N ALA A 66 -5.15 -11.56 8.02
CA ALA A 66 -4.82 -10.16 7.81
C ALA A 66 -4.00 -9.96 6.53
N ILE A 67 -2.98 -10.79 6.32
CA ILE A 67 -2.15 -10.73 5.11
C ILE A 67 -2.99 -10.96 3.86
N ARG A 68 -3.89 -11.94 3.88
CA ARG A 68 -4.78 -12.23 2.75
C ARG A 68 -5.67 -11.04 2.42
N ARG A 69 -6.24 -10.40 3.45
CA ARG A 69 -7.08 -9.20 3.28
C ARG A 69 -6.28 -8.04 2.69
N MET A 70 -5.06 -7.82 3.18
CA MET A 70 -4.19 -6.78 2.65
C MET A 70 -3.84 -7.02 1.18
N LEU A 71 -3.53 -8.26 0.82
CA LEU A 71 -3.21 -8.62 -0.56
C LEU A 71 -4.42 -8.42 -1.48
N ALA A 72 -5.62 -8.78 -1.02
CA ALA A 72 -6.84 -8.58 -1.80
C ALA A 72 -7.13 -7.08 -2.01
N ALA A 73 -6.99 -6.26 -0.95
CA ALA A 73 -7.17 -4.82 -1.05
C ALA A 73 -6.13 -4.19 -1.97
N ASP A 74 -4.88 -4.60 -1.87
CA ASP A 74 -3.80 -4.11 -2.71
C ASP A 74 -4.05 -4.41 -4.20
N ARG A 75 -4.57 -5.60 -4.50
CA ARG A 75 -4.94 -5.97 -5.86
C ARG A 75 -6.04 -5.05 -6.40
N GLN A 76 -7.07 -4.78 -5.59
CA GLN A 76 -8.16 -3.89 -5.99
C GLN A 76 -7.66 -2.46 -6.19
N ILE A 77 -6.76 -1.99 -5.32
CA ILE A 77 -6.15 -0.67 -5.46
C ILE A 77 -5.38 -0.59 -6.79
N ARG A 78 -4.59 -1.60 -7.10
CA ARG A 78 -3.84 -1.65 -8.36
C ARG A 78 -4.77 -1.65 -9.57
N ASP A 79 -5.86 -2.39 -9.50
CA ASP A 79 -6.84 -2.41 -10.59
C ASP A 79 -7.46 -1.02 -10.84
N LEU A 80 -7.58 -0.22 -9.78
CA LEU A 80 -8.07 1.16 -9.90
C LEU A 80 -7.00 2.12 -10.40
N THR A 81 -5.75 1.92 -10.00
CA THR A 81 -4.65 2.83 -10.34
C THR A 81 -4.01 2.56 -11.70
N GLN A 82 -3.99 1.31 -12.16
CA GLN A 82 -3.36 0.95 -13.43
C GLN A 82 -3.96 1.66 -14.65
N PRO A 83 -5.30 1.73 -14.81
CA PRO A 83 -5.85 2.46 -15.95
C PRO A 83 -5.47 3.94 -15.94
N TRP A 84 -5.41 4.55 -14.74
CA TRP A 84 -4.99 5.93 -14.61
C TRP A 84 -3.51 6.10 -14.95
N MET A 85 -2.65 5.18 -14.50
CA MET A 85 -1.22 5.19 -14.82
C MET A 85 -0.99 5.00 -16.31
N ALA A 86 -1.73 4.10 -16.96
CA ALA A 86 -1.65 3.89 -18.40
C ALA A 86 -2.06 5.15 -19.16
N LYS A 87 -3.11 5.81 -18.71
CA LYS A 87 -3.60 7.05 -19.32
C LYS A 87 -2.58 8.18 -19.16
N LEU A 88 -1.98 8.30 -17.98
CA LEU A 88 -0.94 9.28 -17.72
C LEU A 88 0.28 9.03 -18.61
N SER A 89 0.71 7.78 -18.73
CA SER A 89 1.83 7.38 -19.58
C SER A 89 1.56 7.74 -21.05
N ALA A 90 0.33 7.47 -21.53
CA ALA A 90 -0.06 7.84 -22.90
C ALA A 90 -0.03 9.35 -23.10
N MET A 91 -0.43 10.13 -22.12
CA MET A 91 -0.38 11.59 -22.18
C MET A 91 1.06 12.10 -22.21
N ILE A 92 1.95 11.50 -21.43
CA ILE A 92 3.36 11.87 -21.40
C ILE A 92 4.04 11.53 -22.72
N ASN A 93 3.72 10.37 -23.29
CA ASN A 93 4.33 9.90 -24.54
C ASN A 93 3.73 10.52 -25.79
N ASN A 94 2.70 11.36 -25.64
CA ASN A 94 2.01 11.95 -26.77
C ASN A 94 2.65 13.30 -27.12
N THR A 95 3.11 13.41 -28.35
CA THR A 95 3.65 14.61 -28.97
C THR A 95 4.55 15.50 -28.11
N GLY A 96 4.74 16.60 -28.04
CA GLY A 96 5.72 17.45 -27.39
C GLY A 96 5.88 17.32 -25.86
N THR A 97 4.99 16.61 -25.18
CA THR A 97 5.05 16.48 -23.72
C THR A 97 6.30 15.71 -23.28
N GLU A 98 6.56 14.59 -23.93
CA GLU A 98 7.75 13.78 -23.64
C GLU A 98 9.05 14.59 -23.86
N ARG A 99 9.10 15.32 -24.96
CA ARG A 99 10.24 16.17 -25.27
C ARG A 99 10.45 17.27 -24.25
N ARG A 100 9.37 17.88 -23.81
CA ARG A 100 9.42 18.92 -22.77
C ARG A 100 9.94 18.37 -21.45
N LEU A 101 9.45 17.22 -21.05
CA LEU A 101 9.91 16.58 -19.82
C LEU A 101 11.36 16.16 -19.91
N ALA A 102 11.78 15.59 -21.06
CA ALA A 102 13.15 15.22 -21.30
C ALA A 102 14.09 16.42 -21.18
N ARG A 103 13.73 17.54 -21.77
CA ARG A 103 14.51 18.78 -21.64
C ARG A 103 14.55 19.30 -20.21
N ALA A 104 13.42 19.28 -19.51
CA ALA A 104 13.33 19.79 -18.16
C ALA A 104 14.20 18.99 -17.18
N TYR A 105 14.30 17.67 -17.39
CA TYR A 105 15.05 16.78 -16.51
C TYR A 105 16.43 16.39 -17.07
N GLY A 106 16.84 16.97 -18.18
CA GLY A 106 18.17 16.71 -18.73
C GLY A 106 18.38 15.32 -19.29
N VAL A 107 17.33 14.68 -19.75
CA VAL A 107 17.36 13.33 -20.29
C VAL A 107 17.56 13.34 -21.81
#